data_062d035d9dcdb3c8a4554bd9314241cc
#
_entry.id   062d035d9dcdb3c8a4554bd9314241cc
#
_cell.length_a   1.000
_cell.length_b   1.000
_cell.length_c   1.000
_cell.angle_alpha   90.00
_cell.angle_beta   90.00
_cell.angle_gamma   90.00
#
_symmetry.space_group_name_H-M   'P 1'
#
loop_
_entity.id
_entity.type
_entity.pdbx_description
1 polymer ?
#
loop_
_entity_poly.entity_id
_entity_poly.type
_entity_poly.pdbx_seq_one_letter_code
_entity_poly.pdbx_strand_id
1 'polypeptide(L)'
;MSDSFTFAVDEENIRLDQFLVKKLTDVSRSKIQLAIKSGQVLVDGEKLKSSAILKGVENVEGELLVEVQDDIIAEDIPLNILYEDDDLAIINKISGMVVHPGSGNYSGTLVNALVFHFQSLSGLNDSRPGIVHRLDKDTSGVIVIAKNDKSHQHLSRQFAERKVKKVYKAIAWGGVPEEGEIEGLIGRHPANRKVFKMVNNLGRKSLTTFMVEEHLSPLSFVTLHPKTGRTHQIRVHLKSIGHPILADEMYGGGKKMIKSFHVKYTQLLNRLFKNMNRVALHAEKLEVTHPTTGKKMRFQAPIPDDMVNALNLLRNAQ
;
A
#
# COMPACT_ATOMS: atom_id res chain seq x y z
N MET A 1 10.29 10.34 -29.08
CA MET A 1 10.98 9.47 -30.07
C MET A 1 10.34 8.09 -29.99
N SER A 2 10.00 7.48 -31.09
CA SER A 2 9.46 6.14 -31.12
C SER A 2 10.63 5.16 -31.26
N ASP A 3 10.74 4.20 -30.36
CA ASP A 3 11.71 3.12 -30.49
C ASP A 3 11.04 1.93 -31.17
N SER A 4 11.29 1.77 -32.47
CA SER A 4 10.87 0.58 -33.20
C SER A 4 11.81 -0.59 -32.90
N PHE A 5 11.26 -1.79 -32.79
CA PHE A 5 12.04 -3.01 -32.59
C PHE A 5 11.50 -4.16 -33.43
N THR A 6 12.40 -5.09 -33.73
CA THR A 6 12.06 -6.37 -34.35
C THR A 6 12.93 -7.45 -33.72
N PHE A 7 12.29 -8.50 -33.19
CA PHE A 7 12.98 -9.64 -32.59
C PHE A 7 12.49 -10.95 -33.22
N ALA A 8 13.40 -11.77 -33.67
CA ALA A 8 13.10 -13.18 -33.94
C ALA A 8 12.93 -13.92 -32.61
N VAL A 9 11.89 -14.73 -32.47
CA VAL A 9 11.66 -15.56 -31.30
C VAL A 9 12.63 -16.73 -31.32
N ASP A 10 13.45 -16.84 -30.27
CA ASP A 10 14.48 -17.84 -30.08
C ASP A 10 14.19 -18.82 -28.92
N GLU A 11 12.98 -18.71 -28.33
CA GLU A 11 12.53 -19.55 -27.23
C GLU A 11 11.14 -20.15 -27.51
N GLU A 12 10.99 -21.44 -27.36
CA GLU A 12 9.69 -22.12 -27.46
C GLU A 12 8.89 -22.05 -26.16
N ASN A 13 7.55 -22.06 -26.28
CA ASN A 13 6.61 -22.08 -25.16
C ASN A 13 6.73 -20.89 -24.19
N ILE A 14 7.22 -19.75 -24.67
CA ILE A 14 7.29 -18.50 -23.90
C ILE A 14 6.07 -17.61 -24.18
N ARG A 15 5.59 -16.92 -23.17
CA ARG A 15 4.52 -15.92 -23.35
C ARG A 15 5.08 -14.66 -24.02
N LEU A 16 4.31 -14.05 -24.92
CA LEU A 16 4.67 -12.82 -25.62
C LEU A 16 5.11 -11.71 -24.65
N ASP A 17 4.36 -11.49 -23.56
CA ASP A 17 4.72 -10.46 -22.58
C ASP A 17 6.02 -10.78 -21.81
N GLN A 18 6.32 -12.05 -21.60
CA GLN A 18 7.56 -12.49 -20.93
C GLN A 18 8.76 -12.43 -21.87
N PHE A 19 8.59 -12.81 -23.12
CA PHE A 19 9.61 -12.70 -24.15
C PHE A 19 10.07 -11.25 -24.32
N LEU A 20 9.12 -10.32 -24.49
CA LEU A 20 9.44 -8.90 -24.62
C LEU A 20 10.09 -8.28 -23.37
N VAL A 21 9.71 -8.70 -22.16
CA VAL A 21 10.39 -8.27 -20.92
C VAL A 21 11.86 -8.67 -20.90
N LYS A 22 12.22 -9.83 -21.47
CA LYS A 22 13.62 -10.26 -21.57
C LYS A 22 14.42 -9.46 -22.60
N LYS A 23 13.79 -9.09 -23.72
CA LYS A 23 14.45 -8.38 -24.82
C LYS A 23 14.50 -6.85 -24.60
N LEU A 24 13.52 -6.29 -23.94
CA LEU A 24 13.37 -4.85 -23.69
C LEU A 24 13.63 -4.56 -22.19
N THR A 25 14.91 -4.57 -21.81
CA THR A 25 15.35 -4.49 -20.40
C THR A 25 14.94 -3.18 -19.71
N ASP A 26 14.84 -2.09 -20.48
CA ASP A 26 14.53 -0.75 -19.98
C ASP A 26 13.03 -0.42 -19.99
N VAL A 27 12.18 -1.38 -20.36
CA VAL A 27 10.72 -1.19 -20.46
C VAL A 27 10.00 -2.02 -19.40
N SER A 28 9.15 -1.38 -18.61
CA SER A 28 8.39 -2.12 -17.59
C SER A 28 7.39 -3.09 -18.24
N ARG A 29 7.16 -4.24 -17.58
CA ARG A 29 6.19 -5.24 -18.05
C ARG A 29 4.79 -4.66 -18.28
N SER A 30 4.38 -3.68 -17.48
CA SER A 30 3.08 -3.03 -17.63
C SER A 30 3.00 -2.21 -18.92
N LYS A 31 4.06 -1.51 -19.31
CA LYS A 31 4.16 -0.79 -20.59
C LYS A 31 4.10 -1.77 -21.76
N ILE A 32 4.84 -2.87 -21.68
CA ILE A 32 4.82 -3.92 -22.71
C ILE A 32 3.41 -4.49 -22.89
N GLN A 33 2.71 -4.80 -21.81
CA GLN A 33 1.34 -5.32 -21.87
C GLN A 33 0.35 -4.29 -22.43
N LEU A 34 0.55 -3.01 -22.16
CA LEU A 34 -0.25 -1.93 -22.73
C LEU A 34 0.00 -1.80 -24.24
N ALA A 35 1.26 -1.81 -24.68
CA ALA A 35 1.65 -1.76 -26.08
C ALA A 35 1.08 -2.94 -26.90
N ILE A 36 1.13 -4.15 -26.34
CA ILE A 36 0.49 -5.33 -26.96
C ILE A 36 -1.03 -5.13 -27.08
N LYS A 37 -1.67 -4.64 -26.02
CA LYS A 37 -3.12 -4.42 -25.98
C LYS A 37 -3.57 -3.34 -26.96
N SER A 38 -2.81 -2.25 -27.10
CA SER A 38 -3.09 -1.16 -28.06
C SER A 38 -2.80 -1.56 -29.51
N GLY A 39 -2.10 -2.70 -29.74
CA GLY A 39 -1.75 -3.17 -31.05
C GLY A 39 -0.49 -2.51 -31.63
N GLN A 40 0.32 -1.93 -30.78
CA GLN A 40 1.65 -1.41 -31.12
C GLN A 40 2.70 -2.53 -31.24
N VAL A 41 2.35 -3.77 -30.89
CA VAL A 41 3.16 -4.97 -31.03
C VAL A 41 2.41 -5.96 -31.88
N LEU A 42 3.08 -6.47 -32.92
CA LEU A 42 2.57 -7.48 -33.83
C LEU A 42 3.47 -8.72 -33.75
N VAL A 43 2.91 -9.87 -34.01
CA VAL A 43 3.63 -11.15 -34.18
C VAL A 43 3.29 -11.66 -35.55
N ASP A 44 4.28 -11.75 -36.45
CA ASP A 44 4.11 -12.06 -37.88
C ASP A 44 3.01 -11.19 -38.54
N GLY A 45 2.96 -9.90 -38.16
CA GLY A 45 1.98 -8.92 -38.64
C GLY A 45 0.60 -8.98 -38.00
N GLU A 46 0.36 -9.89 -37.04
CA GLU A 46 -0.94 -10.04 -36.34
C GLU A 46 -0.93 -9.57 -34.91
N LYS A 47 -2.08 -9.05 -34.46
CA LYS A 47 -2.29 -8.68 -33.07
C LYS A 47 -2.61 -9.89 -32.20
N LEU A 48 -1.77 -10.19 -31.23
CA LEU A 48 -1.99 -11.26 -30.25
C LEU A 48 -2.29 -10.71 -28.83
N LYS A 49 -2.80 -11.59 -27.97
CA LYS A 49 -2.94 -11.27 -26.53
C LYS A 49 -1.57 -11.33 -25.84
N SER A 50 -1.35 -10.54 -24.81
CA SER A 50 -0.11 -10.55 -24.02
C SER A 50 0.23 -11.92 -23.41
N SER A 51 -0.77 -12.79 -23.24
CA SER A 51 -0.62 -14.16 -22.77
C SER A 51 -0.43 -15.20 -23.88
N ALA A 52 -0.37 -14.79 -25.16
CA ALA A 52 -0.13 -15.71 -26.27
C ALA A 52 1.20 -16.45 -26.07
N ILE A 53 1.22 -17.72 -26.40
CA ILE A 53 2.41 -18.58 -26.34
C ILE A 53 3.10 -18.56 -27.70
N LEU A 54 4.36 -18.20 -27.72
CA LEU A 54 5.22 -18.20 -28.90
C LEU A 54 5.85 -19.58 -29.09
N LYS A 55 6.09 -19.98 -30.36
CA LYS A 55 6.56 -21.31 -30.75
C LYS A 55 8.04 -21.36 -31.14
N GLY A 56 8.75 -20.20 -31.09
CA GLY A 56 10.17 -20.11 -31.39
C GLY A 56 10.52 -19.89 -32.87
N VAL A 57 9.54 -19.57 -33.73
CA VAL A 57 9.72 -19.34 -35.17
C VAL A 57 9.14 -17.99 -35.64
N GLU A 58 8.47 -17.28 -34.74
CA GLU A 58 7.77 -16.04 -35.07
C GLU A 58 8.72 -14.83 -35.05
N ASN A 59 8.34 -13.76 -35.72
CA ASN A 59 8.93 -12.44 -35.58
C ASN A 59 7.99 -11.53 -34.78
N VAL A 60 8.52 -10.90 -33.77
CA VAL A 60 7.80 -9.91 -32.97
C VAL A 60 8.33 -8.53 -33.33
N GLU A 61 7.48 -7.71 -33.87
CA GLU A 61 7.79 -6.33 -34.24
C GLU A 61 6.87 -5.36 -33.50
N GLY A 62 7.34 -4.17 -33.30
CA GLY A 62 6.54 -3.14 -32.65
C GLY A 62 7.21 -1.80 -32.60
N GLU A 63 6.40 -0.82 -32.31
CA GLU A 63 6.81 0.54 -32.01
C GLU A 63 6.32 0.86 -30.62
N LEU A 64 7.26 0.96 -29.68
CA LEU A 64 6.89 1.50 -28.39
C LEU A 64 6.79 3.02 -28.54
N LEU A 65 5.57 3.52 -28.66
CA LEU A 65 5.36 4.92 -28.37
C LEU A 65 5.83 5.12 -26.92
N VAL A 66 6.95 5.82 -26.78
CA VAL A 66 7.32 6.39 -25.49
C VAL A 66 6.20 7.40 -25.20
N GLU A 67 5.07 6.91 -24.63
CA GLU A 67 4.23 7.82 -23.88
C GLU A 67 5.21 8.46 -22.90
N VAL A 68 5.45 9.74 -23.08
CA VAL A 68 6.04 10.58 -22.06
C VAL A 68 5.26 10.17 -20.81
N GLN A 69 5.94 9.53 -19.84
CA GLN A 69 5.30 9.27 -18.56
C GLN A 69 4.72 10.61 -18.18
N ASP A 70 3.42 10.69 -17.96
CA ASP A 70 2.83 11.92 -17.43
C ASP A 70 3.71 12.28 -16.25
N ASP A 71 4.53 13.33 -16.45
CA ASP A 71 5.46 13.78 -15.43
C ASP A 71 4.65 13.96 -14.17
N ILE A 72 5.14 13.42 -13.08
CA ILE A 72 4.44 13.56 -11.80
C ILE A 72 4.30 15.06 -11.54
N ILE A 73 3.10 15.57 -11.67
CA ILE A 73 2.82 17.00 -11.49
C ILE A 73 3.11 17.35 -10.04
N ALA A 74 4.02 18.29 -9.82
CA ALA A 74 4.29 18.85 -8.51
C ALA A 74 3.05 19.62 -8.01
N GLU A 75 2.57 19.31 -6.81
CA GLU A 75 1.40 19.98 -6.23
C GLU A 75 1.74 20.53 -4.84
N ASP A 76 1.36 21.78 -4.57
CA ASP A 76 1.52 22.43 -3.28
C ASP A 76 0.49 21.88 -2.27
N ILE A 77 0.75 20.67 -1.82
CA ILE A 77 -0.06 20.00 -0.79
C ILE A 77 0.74 20.01 0.51
N PRO A 78 0.22 20.57 1.61
CA PRO A 78 0.93 20.62 2.89
C PRO A 78 1.34 19.25 3.39
N LEU A 79 2.61 19.11 3.78
CA LEU A 79 3.17 17.90 4.39
C LEU A 79 3.48 18.13 5.87
N ASN A 80 3.07 17.18 6.71
CA ASN A 80 3.50 17.13 8.10
C ASN A 80 4.81 16.34 8.20
N ILE A 81 5.95 17.04 8.11
CA ILE A 81 7.30 16.48 8.16
C ILE A 81 7.71 16.33 9.63
N LEU A 82 7.92 15.09 10.08
CA LEU A 82 8.36 14.78 11.44
C LEU A 82 9.88 14.81 11.59
N TYR A 83 10.61 14.55 10.50
CA TYR A 83 12.06 14.55 10.44
C TYR A 83 12.52 14.65 8.99
N GLU A 84 13.65 15.30 8.77
CA GLU A 84 14.32 15.39 7.47
C GLU A 84 15.83 15.55 7.65
N ASP A 85 16.58 14.88 6.78
CA ASP A 85 18.00 15.10 6.55
C ASP A 85 18.34 14.90 5.05
N ASP A 86 19.63 14.71 4.69
CA ASP A 86 20.05 14.52 3.30
C ASP A 86 19.68 13.14 2.72
N ASP A 87 19.42 12.16 3.57
CA ASP A 87 19.17 10.76 3.19
C ASP A 87 17.67 10.41 3.13
N LEU A 88 16.91 10.90 4.10
CA LEU A 88 15.51 10.49 4.24
C LEU A 88 14.63 11.62 4.82
N ALA A 89 13.34 11.51 4.54
CA ALA A 89 12.32 12.30 5.21
C ALA A 89 11.27 11.37 5.84
N ILE A 90 10.74 11.78 6.97
CA ILE A 90 9.66 11.09 7.69
C ILE A 90 8.43 11.97 7.68
N ILE A 91 7.37 11.45 7.09
CA ILE A 91 6.11 12.18 6.95
C ILE A 91 5.03 11.53 7.84
N ASN A 92 4.26 12.33 8.55
CA ASN A 92 3.00 11.92 9.13
C ASN A 92 1.89 12.06 8.06
N LYS A 93 1.68 10.99 7.29
CA LYS A 93 0.68 11.01 6.21
C LYS A 93 -0.72 11.17 6.77
N ILE A 94 -1.47 12.11 6.26
CA ILE A 94 -2.90 12.25 6.58
C ILE A 94 -3.73 11.10 5.98
N SER A 95 -4.87 10.80 6.58
CA SER A 95 -5.87 9.90 6.00
C SER A 95 -6.51 10.53 4.76
N GLY A 96 -7.00 9.72 3.83
CA GLY A 96 -7.60 10.16 2.57
C GLY A 96 -6.58 10.39 1.45
N MET A 97 -5.30 10.57 1.76
CA MET A 97 -4.23 10.77 0.78
C MET A 97 -3.68 9.43 0.27
N VAL A 98 -3.71 9.24 -1.05
CA VAL A 98 -3.05 8.11 -1.73
C VAL A 98 -1.54 8.34 -1.76
N VAL A 99 -0.73 7.29 -1.61
CA VAL A 99 0.74 7.45 -1.57
C VAL A 99 1.31 7.82 -2.94
N HIS A 100 0.88 7.17 -4.02
CA HIS A 100 1.42 7.41 -5.37
C HIS A 100 0.31 7.35 -6.43
N PRO A 101 0.47 8.06 -7.55
CA PRO A 101 -0.48 8.02 -8.66
C PRO A 101 -0.78 6.59 -9.13
N GLY A 102 -2.01 6.36 -9.56
CA GLY A 102 -2.47 5.08 -10.07
C GLY A 102 -3.90 5.16 -10.56
N SER A 103 -4.45 4.05 -11.06
CA SER A 103 -5.79 4.03 -11.67
C SER A 103 -6.85 4.72 -10.82
N GLY A 104 -7.36 5.85 -11.28
CA GLY A 104 -8.39 6.66 -10.62
C GLY A 104 -7.89 7.69 -9.60
N ASN A 105 -6.56 7.87 -9.44
CA ASN A 105 -5.96 8.91 -8.58
C ASN A 105 -4.64 9.35 -9.23
N TYR A 106 -4.70 10.26 -10.17
CA TYR A 106 -3.52 10.75 -10.90
C TYR A 106 -2.90 12.01 -10.28
N SER A 107 -3.62 12.66 -9.37
CA SER A 107 -3.25 13.89 -8.66
C SER A 107 -3.63 13.79 -7.19
N GLY A 108 -3.22 14.78 -6.38
CA GLY A 108 -3.52 14.82 -4.95
C GLY A 108 -2.86 13.72 -4.14
N THR A 109 -1.78 13.13 -4.62
CA THR A 109 -1.09 12.03 -3.93
C THR A 109 0.09 12.55 -3.10
N LEU A 110 0.58 11.72 -2.19
CA LEU A 110 1.79 12.05 -1.43
C LEU A 110 2.97 12.32 -2.37
N VAL A 111 3.11 11.56 -3.45
CA VAL A 111 4.21 11.76 -4.41
C VAL A 111 4.11 13.12 -5.11
N ASN A 112 2.91 13.60 -5.47
CA ASN A 112 2.74 14.95 -6.03
C ASN A 112 3.23 16.03 -5.06
N ALA A 113 2.90 15.89 -3.76
CA ALA A 113 3.39 16.77 -2.71
C ALA A 113 4.91 16.67 -2.50
N LEU A 114 5.47 15.44 -2.51
CA LEU A 114 6.90 15.22 -2.34
C LEU A 114 7.73 15.88 -3.44
N VAL A 115 7.30 15.77 -4.70
CA VAL A 115 7.97 16.41 -5.85
C VAL A 115 7.92 17.93 -5.75
N PHE A 116 6.89 18.50 -5.13
CA PHE A 116 6.83 19.95 -4.88
C PHE A 116 7.77 20.39 -3.75
N HIS A 117 7.74 19.67 -2.62
CA HIS A 117 8.44 20.11 -1.41
C HIS A 117 9.93 19.74 -1.38
N PHE A 118 10.37 18.71 -2.10
CA PHE A 118 11.75 18.23 -2.06
C PHE A 118 12.46 18.45 -3.39
N GLN A 119 13.59 19.16 -3.36
CA GLN A 119 14.46 19.38 -4.54
C GLN A 119 15.13 18.07 -5.01
N SER A 120 15.34 17.13 -4.12
CA SER A 120 15.98 15.85 -4.39
C SER A 120 15.17 14.72 -3.80
N LEU A 121 14.80 13.77 -4.65
CA LEU A 121 14.17 12.51 -4.31
C LEU A 121 14.87 11.40 -5.08
N SER A 122 14.87 10.17 -4.54
CA SER A 122 15.41 9.05 -5.29
C SER A 122 14.61 8.80 -6.57
N GLY A 123 15.31 8.74 -7.69
CA GLY A 123 14.80 8.47 -9.03
C GLY A 123 14.80 7.00 -9.42
N LEU A 124 15.17 6.06 -8.55
CA LEU A 124 15.21 4.62 -8.87
C LEU A 124 13.85 4.04 -9.33
N ASN A 125 12.79 4.76 -9.11
CA ASN A 125 11.46 4.45 -9.61
C ASN A 125 10.77 5.74 -10.07
N ASP A 126 10.84 6.04 -11.35
CA ASP A 126 10.30 7.26 -11.96
C ASP A 126 8.82 7.51 -11.65
N SER A 127 8.02 6.45 -11.53
CA SER A 127 6.60 6.58 -11.19
C SER A 127 6.34 6.74 -9.68
N ARG A 128 7.37 6.61 -8.83
CA ARG A 128 7.26 6.63 -7.36
C ARG A 128 8.52 7.16 -6.69
N PRO A 129 8.98 8.36 -7.06
CA PRO A 129 10.21 8.93 -6.51
C PRO A 129 10.19 8.89 -4.98
N GLY A 130 11.28 8.39 -4.39
CA GLY A 130 11.47 8.30 -2.94
C GLY A 130 10.63 7.25 -2.19
N ILE A 131 9.68 6.56 -2.82
CA ILE A 131 8.75 5.65 -2.14
C ILE A 131 9.33 4.25 -1.97
N VAL A 132 9.70 3.86 -0.76
CA VAL A 132 10.21 2.53 -0.38
C VAL A 132 9.15 1.61 0.24
N HIS A 133 8.05 2.17 0.75
CA HIS A 133 6.88 1.43 1.24
C HIS A 133 5.61 2.28 1.10
N ARG A 134 4.47 1.72 1.50
CA ARG A 134 3.21 2.44 1.37
C ARG A 134 2.28 2.22 2.54
N LEU A 135 1.39 3.19 2.76
CA LEU A 135 0.18 3.08 3.57
C LEU A 135 -1.05 3.06 2.67
N ASP A 136 -2.15 2.49 3.13
CA ASP A 136 -3.42 2.57 2.44
C ASP A 136 -3.93 4.03 2.42
N LYS A 137 -4.82 4.37 1.49
CA LYS A 137 -5.41 5.71 1.35
C LYS A 137 -5.90 6.26 2.69
N ASP A 138 -6.73 5.48 3.38
CA ASP A 138 -7.42 5.90 4.61
C ASP A 138 -6.61 5.62 5.89
N THR A 139 -5.43 5.02 5.77
CA THR A 139 -4.49 4.83 6.88
C THR A 139 -3.62 6.08 7.04
N SER A 140 -3.62 6.67 8.23
CA SER A 140 -2.74 7.78 8.60
C SER A 140 -1.44 7.30 9.26
N GLY A 141 -0.45 8.19 9.42
CA GLY A 141 0.74 7.96 10.23
C GLY A 141 2.05 7.93 9.48
N VAL A 142 3.06 7.38 10.13
CA VAL A 142 4.47 7.47 9.72
C VAL A 142 4.73 6.73 8.41
N ILE A 143 5.32 7.46 7.46
CA ILE A 143 5.90 6.93 6.23
C ILE A 143 7.31 7.49 6.03
N VAL A 144 8.28 6.64 5.62
CA VAL A 144 9.65 7.05 5.30
C VAL A 144 9.82 7.22 3.79
N ILE A 145 10.51 8.29 3.41
CA ILE A 145 10.82 8.68 2.05
C ILE A 145 12.33 8.70 1.88
N ALA A 146 12.85 8.18 0.77
CA ALA A 146 14.26 8.22 0.40
C ALA A 146 14.54 9.45 -0.46
N LYS A 147 15.51 10.29 -0.05
CA LYS A 147 15.87 11.53 -0.77
C LYS A 147 16.93 11.29 -1.86
N ASN A 148 17.63 10.17 -1.81
CA ASN A 148 18.62 9.77 -2.80
C ASN A 148 18.60 8.25 -3.07
N ASP A 149 19.24 7.81 -4.14
CA ASP A 149 19.21 6.42 -4.61
C ASP A 149 19.89 5.44 -3.65
N LYS A 150 20.99 5.85 -3.02
CA LYS A 150 21.69 5.04 -2.01
C LYS A 150 20.78 4.74 -0.82
N SER A 151 20.11 5.75 -0.32
CA SER A 151 19.15 5.64 0.79
C SER A 151 17.93 4.81 0.39
N HIS A 152 17.45 4.95 -0.85
CA HIS A 152 16.36 4.14 -1.38
C HIS A 152 16.72 2.65 -1.39
N GLN A 153 17.90 2.29 -1.93
CA GLN A 153 18.35 0.90 -1.96
C GLN A 153 18.50 0.32 -0.54
N HIS A 154 19.11 1.11 0.36
CA HIS A 154 19.33 0.68 1.73
C HIS A 154 18.00 0.47 2.49
N LEU A 155 17.06 1.42 2.42
CA LEU A 155 15.74 1.32 3.04
C LEU A 155 14.92 0.18 2.43
N SER A 156 14.89 0.07 1.09
CA SER A 156 14.19 -1.03 0.40
C SER A 156 14.68 -2.41 0.86
N ARG A 157 16.00 -2.56 1.04
CA ARG A 157 16.59 -3.79 1.58
C ARG A 157 16.11 -4.08 3.00
N GLN A 158 16.06 -3.07 3.89
CA GLN A 158 15.54 -3.25 5.24
C GLN A 158 14.07 -3.71 5.24
N PHE A 159 13.23 -3.17 4.36
CA PHE A 159 11.84 -3.63 4.21
C PHE A 159 11.77 -5.06 3.66
N ALA A 160 12.57 -5.41 2.67
CA ALA A 160 12.63 -6.75 2.08
C ALA A 160 13.09 -7.80 3.10
N GLU A 161 14.11 -7.47 3.89
CA GLU A 161 14.66 -8.32 4.96
C GLU A 161 13.84 -8.29 6.26
N ARG A 162 12.73 -7.53 6.30
CA ARG A 162 11.85 -7.38 7.47
C ARG A 162 12.54 -6.84 8.74
N LYS A 163 13.58 -6.03 8.56
CA LYS A 163 14.34 -5.38 9.65
C LYS A 163 13.64 -4.14 10.20
N VAL A 164 12.71 -3.57 9.43
CA VAL A 164 11.91 -2.40 9.81
C VAL A 164 10.85 -2.81 10.82
N LYS A 165 10.83 -2.17 11.99
CA LYS A 165 9.76 -2.37 12.98
C LYS A 165 8.66 -1.34 12.77
N LYS A 166 7.43 -1.81 12.79
CA LYS A 166 6.23 -1.01 12.56
C LYS A 166 5.23 -1.25 13.68
N VAL A 167 4.67 -0.19 14.21
CA VAL A 167 3.60 -0.25 15.21
C VAL A 167 2.40 0.48 14.65
N TYR A 168 1.26 -0.18 14.69
CA TYR A 168 -0.02 0.41 14.30
C TYR A 168 -0.99 0.42 15.46
N LYS A 169 -1.88 1.40 15.47
CA LYS A 169 -3.02 1.49 16.37
C LYS A 169 -4.30 1.33 15.58
N ALA A 170 -5.23 0.56 16.10
CA ALA A 170 -6.55 0.38 15.52
C ALA A 170 -7.64 0.38 16.58
N ILE A 171 -8.83 0.83 16.20
CA ILE A 171 -10.05 0.59 16.97
C ILE A 171 -10.81 -0.51 16.23
N ALA A 172 -10.99 -1.68 16.87
CA ALA A 172 -11.58 -2.86 16.27
C ALA A 172 -12.93 -3.21 16.93
N TRP A 173 -13.80 -3.84 16.19
CA TRP A 173 -15.12 -4.28 16.67
C TRP A 173 -15.02 -5.49 17.60
N GLY A 174 -15.80 -5.47 18.67
CA GLY A 174 -15.94 -6.56 19.64
C GLY A 174 -14.84 -6.61 20.69
N GLY A 175 -14.91 -7.63 21.55
CA GLY A 175 -13.86 -7.96 22.52
C GLY A 175 -12.76 -8.77 21.83
N VAL A 176 -11.74 -8.08 21.35
CA VAL A 176 -10.55 -8.73 20.77
C VAL A 176 -9.82 -9.49 21.88
N PRO A 177 -9.26 -10.71 21.68
CA PRO A 177 -8.41 -11.38 22.64
C PRO A 177 -7.25 -10.49 23.10
N GLU A 178 -6.80 -10.62 24.38
CA GLU A 178 -5.77 -9.75 24.99
C GLU A 178 -4.52 -9.61 24.12
N GLU A 179 -4.05 -10.71 23.56
CA GLU A 179 -2.93 -10.77 22.63
C GLU A 179 -3.10 -11.93 21.65
N GLY A 180 -2.34 -11.92 20.58
CA GLY A 180 -2.35 -13.02 19.63
C GLY A 180 -1.52 -12.77 18.39
N GLU A 181 -1.58 -13.77 17.54
CA GLU A 181 -0.89 -13.78 16.25
C GLU A 181 -1.86 -14.21 15.15
N ILE A 182 -1.83 -13.53 14.02
CA ILE A 182 -2.61 -13.86 12.84
C ILE A 182 -1.64 -14.16 11.71
N GLU A 183 -1.54 -15.43 11.34
CA GLU A 183 -0.69 -15.89 10.25
C GLU A 183 -1.52 -16.51 9.14
N GLY A 184 -1.03 -16.42 7.90
CA GLY A 184 -1.61 -17.11 6.75
C GLY A 184 -1.27 -16.45 5.42
N LEU A 185 -1.98 -16.88 4.38
CA LEU A 185 -1.78 -16.36 3.04
C LEU A 185 -2.84 -15.29 2.72
N ILE A 186 -2.39 -14.11 2.25
CA ILE A 186 -3.29 -13.08 1.74
C ILE A 186 -3.27 -13.12 0.21
N GLY A 187 -4.44 -13.25 -0.38
CA GLY A 187 -4.68 -13.23 -1.82
C GLY A 187 -5.79 -12.28 -2.22
N ARG A 188 -5.95 -12.03 -3.53
CA ARG A 188 -7.06 -11.22 -4.04
C ARG A 188 -8.38 -11.99 -3.93
N HIS A 189 -9.46 -11.26 -3.64
CA HIS A 189 -10.79 -11.85 -3.66
C HIS A 189 -11.19 -12.20 -5.12
N PRO A 190 -11.69 -13.41 -5.41
CA PRO A 190 -11.93 -13.86 -6.78
C PRO A 190 -12.95 -12.98 -7.54
N ALA A 191 -14.02 -12.55 -6.88
CA ALA A 191 -15.07 -11.75 -7.50
C ALA A 191 -14.84 -10.22 -7.41
N ASN A 192 -13.96 -9.74 -6.53
CA ASN A 192 -13.68 -8.31 -6.38
C ASN A 192 -12.17 -8.05 -6.26
N ARG A 193 -11.54 -7.67 -7.38
CA ARG A 193 -10.09 -7.46 -7.46
C ARG A 193 -9.55 -6.33 -6.57
N LYS A 194 -10.41 -5.45 -6.04
CA LYS A 194 -10.04 -4.39 -5.09
C LYS A 194 -9.92 -4.89 -3.65
N VAL A 195 -10.51 -6.05 -3.33
CA VAL A 195 -10.56 -6.66 -2.00
C VAL A 195 -9.52 -7.78 -1.89
N PHE A 196 -8.91 -7.91 -0.72
CA PHE A 196 -8.03 -9.01 -0.35
C PHE A 196 -8.68 -9.86 0.74
N LYS A 197 -8.28 -11.12 0.85
CA LYS A 197 -8.77 -12.04 1.90
C LYS A 197 -7.71 -13.06 2.28
N MET A 198 -7.89 -13.70 3.42
CA MET A 198 -7.15 -14.91 3.74
C MET A 198 -7.54 -16.02 2.75
N VAL A 199 -6.55 -16.72 2.24
CA VAL A 199 -6.71 -17.82 1.25
C VAL A 199 -5.88 -19.03 1.66
N ASN A 200 -6.28 -20.23 1.22
CA ASN A 200 -5.56 -21.44 1.52
C ASN A 200 -4.37 -21.68 0.57
N ASN A 201 -4.44 -21.11 -0.63
CA ASN A 201 -3.42 -21.21 -1.67
C ASN A 201 -3.37 -19.93 -2.51
N LEU A 202 -2.36 -19.82 -3.40
CA LEU A 202 -2.19 -18.70 -4.33
C LEU A 202 -2.17 -17.32 -3.67
N GLY A 203 -1.70 -17.26 -2.41
CA GLY A 203 -1.53 -16.03 -1.63
C GLY A 203 -0.07 -15.75 -1.26
N ARG A 204 0.17 -14.63 -0.62
CA ARG A 204 1.48 -14.26 -0.07
C ARG A 204 1.46 -14.41 1.45
N LYS A 205 2.50 -15.05 2.02
CA LYS A 205 2.67 -15.19 3.47
C LYS A 205 2.56 -13.83 4.17
N SER A 206 1.76 -13.80 5.23
CA SER A 206 1.51 -12.63 6.05
C SER A 206 1.47 -13.02 7.52
N LEU A 207 1.99 -12.12 8.37
CA LEU A 207 2.06 -12.32 9.82
C LEU A 207 1.89 -10.98 10.51
N THR A 208 0.97 -10.91 11.49
CA THR A 208 0.75 -9.75 12.37
C THR A 208 0.55 -10.25 13.79
N THR A 209 1.35 -9.78 14.74
CA THR A 209 1.08 -9.93 16.16
C THR A 209 0.27 -8.73 16.65
N PHE A 210 -0.56 -8.92 17.66
CA PHE A 210 -1.35 -7.86 18.26
C PHE A 210 -1.47 -8.01 19.78
N MET A 211 -1.78 -6.89 20.43
CA MET A 211 -2.09 -6.80 21.85
C MET A 211 -3.19 -5.75 22.05
N VAL A 212 -4.17 -6.07 22.87
CA VAL A 212 -5.22 -5.12 23.28
C VAL A 212 -4.65 -4.17 24.32
N GLU A 213 -4.87 -2.88 24.12
CA GLU A 213 -4.52 -1.87 25.13
C GLU A 213 -5.69 -1.56 26.04
N GLU A 214 -6.89 -1.51 25.46
CA GLU A 214 -8.11 -1.22 26.22
C GLU A 214 -9.30 -1.98 25.62
N HIS A 215 -10.08 -2.64 26.44
CA HIS A 215 -11.43 -3.09 26.10
C HIS A 215 -12.41 -1.96 26.34
N LEU A 216 -12.98 -1.43 25.28
CA LEU A 216 -13.89 -0.29 25.28
C LEU A 216 -15.24 -0.72 24.70
N SER A 217 -15.96 -1.61 25.41
CA SER A 217 -17.19 -2.23 24.88
C SER A 217 -18.13 -1.22 24.17
N PRO A 218 -18.56 -1.51 22.94
CA PRO A 218 -18.45 -2.76 22.18
C PRO A 218 -17.24 -2.84 21.23
N LEU A 219 -16.19 -2.11 21.49
CA LEU A 219 -14.96 -2.02 20.69
C LEU A 219 -13.72 -2.36 21.55
N SER A 220 -12.58 -2.51 20.91
CA SER A 220 -11.27 -2.66 21.55
C SER A 220 -10.24 -1.74 20.88
N PHE A 221 -9.35 -1.14 21.66
CA PHE A 221 -8.19 -0.41 21.16
C PHE A 221 -6.99 -1.36 21.12
N VAL A 222 -6.38 -1.50 19.95
CA VAL A 222 -5.44 -2.58 19.65
C VAL A 222 -4.14 -2.04 19.08
N THR A 223 -3.01 -2.51 19.62
CA THR A 223 -1.68 -2.34 19.05
C THR A 223 -1.35 -3.52 18.15
N LEU A 224 -0.83 -3.24 16.94
CA LEU A 224 -0.51 -4.27 15.95
C LEU A 224 0.92 -4.11 15.43
N HIS A 225 1.62 -5.24 15.30
CA HIS A 225 2.99 -5.33 14.81
C HIS A 225 3.07 -6.19 13.56
N PRO A 226 2.80 -5.64 12.35
CA PRO A 226 2.88 -6.41 11.11
C PRO A 226 4.33 -6.75 10.77
N LYS A 227 4.68 -8.04 10.75
CA LYS A 227 6.01 -8.56 10.36
C LYS A 227 6.19 -8.56 8.84
N THR A 228 5.11 -8.54 8.09
CA THR A 228 5.05 -8.43 6.63
C THR A 228 4.31 -7.15 6.23
N GLY A 229 4.22 -6.84 4.93
CA GLY A 229 3.56 -5.63 4.43
C GLY A 229 2.71 -5.93 3.18
N ARG A 230 1.68 -6.81 3.32
CA ARG A 230 0.76 -7.09 2.21
C ARG A 230 -0.34 -6.04 2.14
N THR A 231 -0.86 -5.81 0.96
CA THR A 231 -1.96 -4.85 0.75
C THR A 231 -3.11 -5.18 1.70
N HIS A 232 -3.60 -4.18 2.42
CA HIS A 232 -4.68 -4.27 3.41
C HIS A 232 -4.44 -5.30 4.53
N GLN A 233 -3.18 -5.71 4.79
CA GLN A 233 -2.87 -6.84 5.68
C GLN A 233 -3.57 -6.77 7.03
N ILE A 234 -3.41 -5.69 7.79
CA ILE A 234 -4.01 -5.54 9.13
C ILE A 234 -5.54 -5.62 9.05
N ARG A 235 -6.14 -4.97 8.06
CA ARG A 235 -7.59 -4.96 7.82
C ARG A 235 -8.14 -6.35 7.54
N VAL A 236 -7.44 -7.11 6.68
CA VAL A 236 -7.77 -8.52 6.35
C VAL A 236 -7.60 -9.41 7.57
N HIS A 237 -6.50 -9.25 8.31
CA HIS A 237 -6.20 -10.06 9.48
C HIS A 237 -7.26 -9.87 10.58
N LEU A 238 -7.54 -8.64 11.01
CA LEU A 238 -8.54 -8.39 12.03
C LEU A 238 -9.94 -8.87 11.60
N LYS A 239 -10.32 -8.66 10.33
CA LYS A 239 -11.55 -9.24 9.80
C LYS A 239 -11.56 -10.77 9.89
N SER A 240 -10.45 -11.44 9.60
CA SER A 240 -10.40 -12.92 9.57
C SER A 240 -10.62 -13.58 10.93
N ILE A 241 -10.35 -12.86 12.01
CA ILE A 241 -10.62 -13.31 13.38
C ILE A 241 -11.96 -12.75 13.95
N GLY A 242 -12.80 -12.14 13.09
CA GLY A 242 -14.12 -11.65 13.50
C GLY A 242 -14.15 -10.22 14.07
N HIS A 243 -13.01 -9.51 14.08
CA HIS A 243 -12.85 -8.18 14.65
C HIS A 243 -12.46 -7.12 13.61
N PRO A 244 -13.32 -6.79 12.61
CA PRO A 244 -12.97 -5.79 11.60
C PRO A 244 -12.70 -4.44 12.25
N ILE A 245 -11.93 -3.58 11.56
CA ILE A 245 -11.59 -2.24 12.06
C ILE A 245 -12.82 -1.34 11.97
N LEU A 246 -13.04 -0.47 12.96
CA LEU A 246 -14.10 0.54 12.98
C LEU A 246 -14.04 1.41 11.72
N ALA A 247 -15.20 1.61 11.09
CA ALA A 247 -15.41 2.37 9.86
C ALA A 247 -14.70 1.81 8.60
N ASP A 248 -14.26 0.55 8.63
CA ASP A 248 -13.77 -0.15 7.45
C ASP A 248 -14.93 -0.76 6.65
N GLU A 249 -15.56 0.04 5.79
CA GLU A 249 -16.69 -0.40 4.97
C GLU A 249 -16.32 -1.59 4.06
N MET A 250 -15.10 -1.59 3.52
CA MET A 250 -14.62 -2.63 2.59
C MET A 250 -14.51 -4.00 3.27
N TYR A 251 -14.16 -4.02 4.54
CA TYR A 251 -13.94 -5.25 5.32
C TYR A 251 -15.02 -5.51 6.38
N GLY A 252 -16.16 -4.81 6.30
CA GLY A 252 -17.33 -5.08 7.10
C GLY A 252 -17.34 -4.40 8.48
N GLY A 253 -16.40 -3.48 8.75
CA GLY A 253 -16.37 -2.69 9.98
C GLY A 253 -17.16 -1.38 9.91
N GLY A 254 -17.97 -1.19 8.86
CA GLY A 254 -18.75 0.01 8.65
C GLY A 254 -20.01 0.09 9.50
N LYS A 255 -20.82 1.14 9.26
CA LYS A 255 -22.00 1.46 10.06
C LYS A 255 -23.02 0.33 10.19
N LYS A 256 -23.10 -0.58 9.22
CA LYS A 256 -23.96 -1.75 9.27
C LYS A 256 -23.67 -2.67 10.46
N MET A 257 -22.44 -2.66 10.96
CA MET A 257 -22.00 -3.48 12.10
C MET A 257 -22.73 -3.11 13.40
N ILE A 258 -23.26 -1.90 13.53
CA ILE A 258 -24.02 -1.45 14.70
C ILE A 258 -25.16 -2.42 15.04
N LYS A 259 -25.84 -2.96 14.00
CA LYS A 259 -26.96 -3.89 14.16
C LYS A 259 -26.58 -5.23 14.79
N SER A 260 -25.28 -5.56 14.81
CA SER A 260 -24.77 -6.82 15.39
C SER A 260 -24.51 -6.72 16.90
N PHE A 261 -24.69 -5.53 17.49
CA PHE A 261 -24.47 -5.29 18.91
C PHE A 261 -25.78 -4.95 19.64
N HIS A 262 -25.74 -5.12 20.95
CA HIS A 262 -26.90 -4.85 21.78
C HIS A 262 -27.40 -3.40 21.64
N VAL A 263 -28.69 -3.18 21.64
CA VAL A 263 -29.37 -1.89 21.39
C VAL A 263 -28.85 -0.76 22.28
N LYS A 264 -28.38 -1.07 23.51
CA LYS A 264 -27.81 -0.08 24.45
C LYS A 264 -26.62 0.70 23.84
N TYR A 265 -25.88 0.12 22.89
CA TYR A 265 -24.74 0.77 22.25
C TYR A 265 -25.12 1.61 21.02
N THR A 266 -26.37 1.56 20.55
CA THR A 266 -26.78 2.18 19.29
C THR A 266 -26.52 3.70 19.26
N GLN A 267 -26.84 4.42 20.34
CA GLN A 267 -26.62 5.86 20.40
C GLN A 267 -25.13 6.21 20.41
N LEU A 268 -24.33 5.52 21.23
CA LEU A 268 -22.88 5.67 21.32
C LEU A 268 -22.23 5.46 19.94
N LEU A 269 -22.53 4.33 19.31
CA LEU A 269 -21.98 3.96 18.01
C LEU A 269 -22.39 4.93 16.89
N ASN A 270 -23.64 5.41 16.89
CA ASN A 270 -24.06 6.44 15.95
C ASN A 270 -23.31 7.77 16.15
N ARG A 271 -22.98 8.15 17.40
CA ARG A 271 -22.15 9.33 17.69
C ARG A 271 -20.71 9.11 17.21
N LEU A 272 -20.14 7.92 17.39
CA LEU A 272 -18.81 7.58 16.84
C LEU A 272 -18.76 7.77 15.33
N PHE A 273 -19.74 7.25 14.59
CA PHE A 273 -19.77 7.37 13.12
C PHE A 273 -20.05 8.79 12.60
N LYS A 274 -20.43 9.75 13.45
CA LYS A 274 -20.50 11.17 13.03
C LYS A 274 -19.11 11.78 12.85
N ASN A 275 -18.12 11.30 13.62
CA ASN A 275 -16.77 11.87 13.67
C ASN A 275 -15.71 10.91 13.09
N MET A 276 -16.01 9.60 12.98
CA MET A 276 -15.14 8.59 12.40
C MET A 276 -15.66 8.14 11.04
N ASN A 277 -15.20 8.78 9.98
CA ASN A 277 -15.64 8.54 8.59
C ASN A 277 -14.58 7.82 7.73
N ARG A 278 -13.52 7.34 8.34
CA ARG A 278 -12.43 6.59 7.73
C ARG A 278 -12.06 5.37 8.56
N VAL A 279 -11.30 4.45 7.99
CA VAL A 279 -10.75 3.29 8.72
C VAL A 279 -9.96 3.76 9.93
N ALA A 280 -10.35 3.33 11.14
CA ALA A 280 -9.70 3.69 12.39
C ALA A 280 -8.36 2.93 12.54
N LEU A 281 -7.42 3.19 11.62
CA LEU A 281 -6.09 2.59 11.55
C LEU A 281 -5.03 3.68 11.39
N HIS A 282 -3.97 3.60 12.18
CA HIS A 282 -2.90 4.57 12.24
C HIS A 282 -1.53 3.89 12.37
N ALA A 283 -0.59 4.23 11.51
CA ALA A 283 0.80 3.81 11.58
C ALA A 283 1.53 4.70 12.61
N GLU A 284 1.49 4.29 13.88
CA GLU A 284 1.98 5.13 14.98
C GLU A 284 3.49 5.24 15.00
N LYS A 285 4.22 4.10 14.86
CA LYS A 285 5.69 4.10 14.99
C LYS A 285 6.37 3.35 13.86
N LEU A 286 7.53 3.87 13.50
CA LEU A 286 8.45 3.26 12.53
C LEU A 286 9.87 3.29 13.08
N GLU A 287 10.55 2.13 13.10
CA GLU A 287 11.98 2.03 13.44
C GLU A 287 12.74 1.55 12.20
N VAL A 288 13.72 2.34 11.75
CA VAL A 288 14.62 2.04 10.63
C VAL A 288 16.06 2.26 11.04
N THR A 289 16.99 1.64 10.30
CA THR A 289 18.41 1.97 10.39
C THR A 289 18.72 3.06 9.37
N HIS A 290 19.33 4.15 9.81
CA HIS A 290 19.68 5.27 8.95
C HIS A 290 20.70 4.83 7.86
N PRO A 291 20.48 5.16 6.59
CA PRO A 291 21.27 4.65 5.48
C PRO A 291 22.77 4.95 5.56
N THR A 292 23.15 6.14 5.97
CA THR A 292 24.55 6.59 6.01
C THR A 292 25.17 6.36 7.39
N THR A 293 24.49 6.71 8.47
CA THR A 293 25.09 6.65 9.82
C THR A 293 25.00 5.27 10.47
N GLY A 294 24.15 4.36 9.96
CA GLY A 294 23.89 3.05 10.54
C GLY A 294 23.18 3.08 11.89
N LYS A 295 22.79 4.24 12.39
CA LYS A 295 22.09 4.40 13.68
C LYS A 295 20.64 3.94 13.54
N LYS A 296 20.12 3.24 14.56
CA LYS A 296 18.68 2.94 14.68
C LYS A 296 17.92 4.20 15.06
N MET A 297 16.94 4.56 14.26
CA MET A 297 16.08 5.72 14.47
C MET A 297 14.63 5.26 14.65
N ARG A 298 13.95 5.88 15.61
CA ARG A 298 12.54 5.65 15.91
C ARG A 298 11.77 6.92 15.69
N PHE A 299 10.68 6.83 14.95
CA PHE A 299 9.79 7.93 14.67
C PHE A 299 8.39 7.58 15.13
N GLN A 300 7.67 8.58 15.62
CA GLN A 300 6.30 8.42 16.10
C GLN A 300 5.44 9.57 15.60
N ALA A 301 4.29 9.23 15.02
CA ALA A 301 3.22 10.17 14.74
C ALA A 301 2.20 10.14 15.88
N PRO A 302 1.68 11.31 16.32
CA PRO A 302 0.63 11.34 17.31
C PRO A 302 -0.65 10.67 16.78
N ILE A 303 -1.39 10.01 17.67
CA ILE A 303 -2.71 9.46 17.31
C ILE A 303 -3.59 10.62 16.86
N PRO A 304 -4.23 10.52 15.69
CA PRO A 304 -4.99 11.63 15.13
C PRO A 304 -6.28 11.90 15.90
N ASP A 305 -6.72 13.16 15.89
CA ASP A 305 -7.83 13.67 16.71
C ASP A 305 -9.12 12.89 16.56
N ASP A 306 -9.43 12.40 15.35
CA ASP A 306 -10.62 11.59 15.11
C ASP A 306 -10.59 10.27 15.91
N MET A 307 -9.42 9.62 16.01
CA MET A 307 -9.25 8.42 16.84
C MET A 307 -9.20 8.76 18.34
N VAL A 308 -8.54 9.86 18.73
CA VAL A 308 -8.52 10.33 20.12
C VAL A 308 -9.94 10.63 20.60
N ASN A 309 -10.73 11.36 19.81
CA ASN A 309 -12.11 11.69 20.13
C ASN A 309 -13.00 10.43 20.23
N ALA A 310 -12.79 9.45 19.35
CA ALA A 310 -13.47 8.18 19.40
C ALA A 310 -13.14 7.41 20.68
N LEU A 311 -11.88 7.32 21.06
CA LEU A 311 -11.43 6.67 22.31
C LEU A 311 -12.00 7.36 23.55
N ASN A 312 -11.96 8.69 23.59
CA ASN A 312 -12.53 9.45 24.71
C ASN A 312 -14.05 9.24 24.83
N LEU A 313 -14.76 9.22 23.70
CA LEU A 313 -16.20 8.94 23.70
C LEU A 313 -16.51 7.53 24.22
N LEU A 314 -15.69 6.55 23.89
CA LEU A 314 -15.84 5.17 24.36
C LEU A 314 -15.52 5.04 25.85
N ARG A 315 -14.44 5.65 26.34
CA ARG A 315 -14.04 5.65 27.77
C ARG A 315 -15.11 6.28 28.65
N ASN A 316 -15.70 7.39 28.20
CA ASN A 316 -16.75 8.09 28.93
C ASN A 316 -18.10 7.33 28.97
N ALA A 317 -18.22 6.26 28.21
CA ALA A 317 -19.46 5.45 28.12
C ALA A 317 -19.32 4.09 28.84
N GLN A 318 -18.18 3.80 29.46
CA GLN A 318 -17.98 2.62 30.34
C GLN A 318 -18.57 2.89 31.70
#